data_2e463cf9ad1fb1a5ad5ab2531df59113
#
_entry.id   2e463cf9ad1fb1a5ad5ab2531df59113
#
_cell.length_a   1.000
_cell.length_b   1.000
_cell.length_c   1.000
_cell.angle_alpha   90.00
_cell.angle_beta   90.00
_cell.angle_gamma   90.00
#
_symmetry.space_group_name_H-M   'P 1'
#
loop_
_entity.id
_entity.type
_entity.pdbx_description
1 polymer ?
#
loop_
_entity_poly.entity_id
_entity_poly.type
_entity_poly.pdbx_seq_one_letter_code
_entity_poly.pdbx_strand_id
1 'polypeptide(L)'
;MHLPDGLIPLWQAAIYWILTMIILALYLYKLSKTEDKQKVLINTAILAAVTFAASSISIPSPFGVPIHLFIIPLVVILLGPLSGVAVAFLCFIAQFLFLGMGGITSLGANVVTMGIVMSFSTYYFYRFTAELDDRLSIFSGTFMGIIMATIAQVVILLIAGVATLEVLLSTLVPFYLFVGVVEGIINIFIISFLFKLKPEMVEIAKVGL
;
A
#
# COMPACT_ATOMS: atom_id res chain seq x y z
N MET A 1 9.47 -3.28 -3.86
CA MET A 1 8.35 -3.80 -4.68
C MET A 1 8.15 -3.10 -6.03
N HIS A 2 8.79 -1.97 -6.28
CA HIS A 2 8.59 -1.25 -7.54
C HIS A 2 9.05 -2.08 -8.75
N LEU A 3 8.14 -2.30 -9.70
CA LEU A 3 8.44 -2.91 -10.98
C LEU A 3 8.95 -1.82 -11.92
N PRO A 4 10.14 -1.94 -12.51
CA PRO A 4 10.64 -1.00 -13.51
C PRO A 4 9.94 -1.19 -14.86
N ASP A 5 10.10 -0.22 -15.75
CA ASP A 5 9.62 -0.32 -17.12
C ASP A 5 10.33 -1.45 -17.89
N GLY A 6 9.59 -2.07 -18.80
CA GLY A 6 10.09 -3.17 -19.63
C GLY A 6 10.05 -4.56 -18.97
N LEU A 7 9.70 -4.65 -17.66
CA LEU A 7 9.64 -5.93 -16.97
C LEU A 7 8.37 -6.73 -17.31
N ILE A 8 7.27 -6.02 -17.57
CA ILE A 8 5.99 -6.64 -17.95
C ILE A 8 5.62 -6.27 -19.39
N PRO A 9 4.94 -7.18 -20.14
CA PRO A 9 4.46 -6.89 -21.48
C PRO A 9 3.46 -5.74 -21.51
N LEU A 10 3.43 -4.95 -22.59
CA LEU A 10 2.55 -3.78 -22.70
C LEU A 10 1.06 -4.12 -22.58
N TRP A 11 0.61 -5.27 -23.09
CA TRP A 11 -0.79 -5.69 -22.94
C TRP A 11 -1.17 -5.91 -21.47
N GLN A 12 -0.27 -6.48 -20.69
CA GLN A 12 -0.45 -6.69 -19.26
C GLN A 12 -0.44 -5.35 -18.51
N ALA A 13 0.50 -4.46 -18.86
CA ALA A 13 0.57 -3.10 -18.33
C ALA A 13 -0.74 -2.33 -18.56
N ALA A 14 -1.32 -2.44 -19.78
CA ALA A 14 -2.60 -1.79 -20.12
C ALA A 14 -3.75 -2.27 -19.23
N ILE A 15 -3.85 -3.57 -18.95
CA ILE A 15 -4.88 -4.13 -18.06
C ILE A 15 -4.76 -3.53 -16.65
N TYR A 16 -3.54 -3.46 -16.10
CA TYR A 16 -3.32 -2.91 -14.76
C TYR A 16 -3.58 -1.40 -14.70
N TRP A 17 -3.27 -0.67 -15.77
CA TRP A 17 -3.65 0.73 -15.88
C TRP A 17 -5.18 0.93 -15.89
N ILE A 18 -5.92 0.11 -16.63
CA ILE A 18 -7.38 0.16 -16.66
C ILE A 18 -7.95 -0.11 -15.25
N LEU A 19 -7.48 -1.15 -14.56
CA LEU A 19 -7.90 -1.44 -13.18
C LEU A 19 -7.60 -0.28 -12.24
N THR A 20 -6.41 0.30 -12.32
CA THR A 20 -6.00 1.47 -11.54
C THR A 20 -6.96 2.64 -11.77
N MET A 21 -7.24 2.97 -13.03
CA MET A 21 -8.13 4.08 -13.38
C MET A 21 -9.57 3.87 -12.90
N ILE A 22 -10.08 2.62 -12.96
CA ILE A 22 -11.42 2.29 -12.43
C ILE A 22 -11.47 2.56 -10.92
N ILE A 23 -10.49 2.09 -10.15
CA ILE A 23 -10.49 2.28 -8.69
C ILE A 23 -10.28 3.75 -8.30
N LEU A 24 -9.44 4.49 -9.02
CA LEU A 24 -9.29 5.93 -8.82
C LEU A 24 -10.59 6.69 -9.14
N ALA A 25 -11.30 6.31 -10.20
CA ALA A 25 -12.61 6.87 -10.52
C ALA A 25 -13.63 6.58 -9.41
N LEU A 26 -13.63 5.37 -8.83
CA LEU A 26 -14.45 5.03 -7.66
C LEU A 26 -14.09 5.88 -6.43
N TYR A 27 -12.80 6.10 -6.17
CA TYR A 27 -12.37 7.02 -5.11
C TYR A 27 -12.92 8.42 -5.32
N LEU A 28 -12.74 9.00 -6.51
CA LEU A 28 -13.23 10.35 -6.84
C LEU A 28 -14.77 10.44 -6.76
N TYR A 29 -15.47 9.41 -7.24
CA TYR A 29 -16.93 9.34 -7.13
C TYR A 29 -17.37 9.33 -5.66
N LYS A 30 -16.76 8.50 -4.81
CA LYS A 30 -17.09 8.44 -3.39
C LYS A 30 -16.74 9.74 -2.69
N LEU A 31 -15.58 10.32 -2.98
CA LEU A 31 -15.16 11.63 -2.46
C LEU A 31 -16.17 12.74 -2.83
N SER A 32 -16.71 12.74 -4.06
CA SER A 32 -17.70 13.73 -4.49
C SER A 32 -19.02 13.67 -3.70
N LYS A 33 -19.32 12.50 -3.08
CA LYS A 33 -20.53 12.27 -2.27
C LYS A 33 -20.31 12.47 -0.77
N THR A 34 -19.07 12.65 -0.34
CA THR A 34 -18.73 12.85 1.08
C THR A 34 -19.02 14.30 1.49
N GLU A 35 -19.64 14.50 2.66
CA GLU A 35 -19.95 15.83 3.19
C GLU A 35 -18.69 16.66 3.43
N ASP A 36 -17.70 16.07 4.13
CA ASP A 36 -16.42 16.71 4.47
C ASP A 36 -15.31 16.44 3.43
N LYS A 37 -15.64 16.53 2.13
CA LYS A 37 -14.70 16.23 1.03
C LYS A 37 -13.37 16.99 1.11
N GLN A 38 -13.39 18.25 1.60
CA GLN A 38 -12.15 19.03 1.76
C GLN A 38 -11.23 18.40 2.82
N LYS A 39 -11.77 17.98 3.96
CA LYS A 39 -11.02 17.32 5.04
C LYS A 39 -10.41 16.01 4.56
N VAL A 40 -11.18 15.19 3.84
CA VAL A 40 -10.68 13.93 3.26
C VAL A 40 -9.57 14.20 2.25
N LEU A 41 -9.74 15.17 1.37
CA LEU A 41 -8.74 15.53 0.35
C LEU A 41 -7.44 16.03 0.99
N ILE A 42 -7.53 16.91 1.99
CA ILE A 42 -6.36 17.44 2.72
C ILE A 42 -5.63 16.31 3.43
N ASN A 43 -6.35 15.42 4.14
CA ASN A 43 -5.74 14.29 4.83
C ASN A 43 -5.07 13.32 3.85
N THR A 44 -5.71 13.04 2.71
CA THR A 44 -5.13 12.21 1.64
C THR A 44 -3.86 12.84 1.08
N ALA A 45 -3.84 14.15 0.82
CA ALA A 45 -2.66 14.85 0.32
C ALA A 45 -1.51 14.88 1.34
N ILE A 46 -1.81 15.15 2.61
CA ILE A 46 -0.81 15.12 3.69
C ILE A 46 -0.21 13.71 3.81
N LEU A 47 -1.05 12.68 3.86
CA LEU A 47 -0.57 11.30 3.98
C LEU A 47 0.16 10.84 2.72
N ALA A 48 -0.18 11.34 1.52
CA ALA A 48 0.61 11.07 0.31
C ALA A 48 2.02 11.66 0.41
N ALA A 49 2.16 12.89 0.91
CA ALA A 49 3.46 13.52 1.14
C ALA A 49 4.28 12.78 2.21
N VAL A 50 3.65 12.39 3.33
CA VAL A 50 4.30 11.58 4.38
C VAL A 50 4.73 10.22 3.85
N THR A 51 3.86 9.55 3.09
CA THR A 51 4.16 8.25 2.47
C THR A 51 5.33 8.37 1.51
N PHE A 52 5.33 9.40 0.65
CA PHE A 52 6.45 9.66 -0.26
C PHE A 52 7.76 9.86 0.51
N ALA A 53 7.79 10.72 1.52
CA ALA A 53 8.98 10.99 2.30
C ALA A 53 9.49 9.74 3.05
N ALA A 54 8.60 9.04 3.77
CA ALA A 54 8.98 7.89 4.57
C ALA A 54 9.39 6.67 3.73
N SER A 55 8.68 6.39 2.63
CA SER A 55 9.00 5.28 1.72
C SER A 55 10.23 5.54 0.84
N SER A 56 10.70 6.79 0.75
CA SER A 56 11.95 7.14 0.06
C SER A 56 13.19 6.90 0.92
N ILE A 57 13.03 6.69 2.23
CA ILE A 57 14.13 6.38 3.13
C ILE A 57 14.52 4.91 2.97
N SER A 58 15.80 4.68 2.69
CA SER A 58 16.38 3.36 2.53
C SER A 58 16.97 2.87 3.85
N ILE A 59 16.41 1.80 4.41
CA ILE A 59 16.84 1.20 5.67
C ILE A 59 17.69 -0.05 5.37
N PRO A 60 18.93 -0.17 5.88
CA PRO A 60 19.73 -1.38 5.71
C PRO A 60 19.01 -2.62 6.25
N SER A 61 19.07 -3.74 5.51
CA SER A 61 18.50 -5.01 5.94
C SER A 61 19.55 -6.10 6.03
N PRO A 62 19.30 -7.17 6.83
CA PRO A 62 20.19 -8.32 6.89
C PRO A 62 20.25 -9.14 5.58
N PHE A 63 19.34 -8.87 4.63
CA PHE A 63 19.30 -9.56 3.33
C PHE A 63 20.16 -8.89 2.25
N GLY A 64 20.91 -7.84 2.58
CA GLY A 64 21.72 -7.08 1.60
C GLY A 64 20.92 -6.20 0.63
N VAL A 65 19.58 -6.22 0.72
CA VAL A 65 18.69 -5.37 -0.05
C VAL A 65 18.03 -4.37 0.89
N PRO A 66 18.07 -3.06 0.60
CA PRO A 66 17.48 -2.06 1.49
C PRO A 66 15.96 -2.22 1.61
N ILE A 67 15.45 -1.98 2.81
CA ILE A 67 14.01 -1.94 3.10
C ILE A 67 13.52 -0.52 2.89
N HIS A 68 12.38 -0.41 2.23
CA HIS A 68 11.56 0.78 2.16
C HIS A 68 10.21 0.47 2.82
N LEU A 69 9.78 1.29 3.77
CA LEU A 69 8.46 1.15 4.38
C LEU A 69 7.39 1.52 3.35
N PHE A 70 6.29 0.76 3.34
CA PHE A 70 5.18 1.04 2.42
C PHE A 70 4.32 2.20 2.88
N ILE A 71 4.06 2.28 4.19
CA ILE A 71 3.18 3.27 4.84
C ILE A 71 1.70 3.15 4.38
N ILE A 72 1.44 2.50 3.25
CA ILE A 72 0.07 2.32 2.73
C ILE A 72 -0.85 1.62 3.74
N PRO A 73 -0.43 0.55 4.46
CA PRO A 73 -1.27 -0.04 5.50
C PRO A 73 -1.68 0.95 6.59
N LEU A 74 -0.77 1.83 7.02
CA LEU A 74 -1.07 2.90 7.98
C LEU A 74 -2.14 3.85 7.43
N VAL A 75 -1.98 4.31 6.18
CA VAL A 75 -2.97 5.17 5.52
C VAL A 75 -4.35 4.50 5.46
N VAL A 76 -4.39 3.21 5.13
CA VAL A 76 -5.64 2.44 5.02
C VAL A 76 -6.35 2.35 6.37
N ILE A 77 -5.63 2.09 7.45
CA ILE A 77 -6.20 2.02 8.80
C ILE A 77 -6.78 3.38 9.20
N LEU A 78 -6.15 4.49 8.80
CA LEU A 78 -6.59 5.84 9.14
C LEU A 78 -7.70 6.38 8.24
N LEU A 79 -7.65 6.14 6.92
CA LEU A 79 -8.53 6.79 5.94
C LEU A 79 -9.35 5.81 5.08
N GLY A 80 -9.16 4.51 5.27
CA GLY A 80 -9.84 3.47 4.48
C GLY A 80 -9.15 3.11 3.16
N PRO A 81 -9.65 2.03 2.49
CA PRO A 81 -8.93 1.39 1.40
C PRO A 81 -8.85 2.23 0.12
N LEU A 82 -9.89 2.96 -0.24
CA LEU A 82 -9.87 3.80 -1.45
C LEU A 82 -8.90 4.98 -1.31
N SER A 83 -8.81 5.59 -0.12
CA SER A 83 -7.80 6.62 0.17
C SER A 83 -6.38 6.04 0.13
N GLY A 84 -6.19 4.80 0.60
CA GLY A 84 -4.92 4.07 0.47
C GLY A 84 -4.47 3.92 -0.99
N VAL A 85 -5.39 3.56 -1.90
CA VAL A 85 -5.10 3.47 -3.34
C VAL A 85 -4.74 4.84 -3.92
N ALA A 86 -5.47 5.90 -3.57
CA ALA A 86 -5.18 7.25 -4.03
C ALA A 86 -3.81 7.74 -3.55
N VAL A 87 -3.47 7.51 -2.28
CA VAL A 87 -2.15 7.83 -1.71
C VAL A 87 -1.04 7.02 -2.40
N ALA A 88 -1.22 5.73 -2.63
CA ALA A 88 -0.27 4.89 -3.34
C ALA A 88 0.00 5.43 -4.76
N PHE A 89 -1.05 5.76 -5.51
CA PHE A 89 -0.93 6.31 -6.84
C PHE A 89 -0.15 7.63 -6.86
N LEU A 90 -0.50 8.57 -5.97
CA LEU A 90 0.20 9.86 -5.87
C LEU A 90 1.67 9.69 -5.46
N CYS A 91 1.93 8.79 -4.50
CA CYS A 91 3.27 8.49 -4.04
C CYS A 91 4.13 7.89 -5.17
N PHE A 92 3.62 6.91 -5.91
CA PHE A 92 4.40 6.24 -6.97
C PHE A 92 4.65 7.14 -8.18
N ILE A 93 3.71 8.02 -8.54
CA ILE A 93 3.97 9.07 -9.54
C ILE A 93 5.08 9.99 -9.06
N ALA A 94 5.04 10.45 -7.80
CA ALA A 94 6.08 11.31 -7.26
C ALA A 94 7.44 10.60 -7.21
N GLN A 95 7.48 9.33 -6.79
CA GLN A 95 8.70 8.53 -6.76
C GLN A 95 9.28 8.32 -8.17
N PHE A 96 8.43 8.07 -9.17
CA PHE A 96 8.88 7.98 -10.55
C PHE A 96 9.47 9.31 -11.03
N LEU A 97 8.77 10.43 -10.82
CA LEU A 97 9.18 11.75 -11.34
C LEU A 97 10.43 12.31 -10.64
N PHE A 98 10.53 12.15 -9.31
CA PHE A 98 11.60 12.79 -8.53
C PHE A 98 12.77 11.86 -8.22
N LEU A 99 12.53 10.54 -8.15
CA LEU A 99 13.54 9.57 -7.72
C LEU A 99 13.89 8.54 -8.79
N GLY A 100 13.16 8.52 -9.93
CA GLY A 100 13.35 7.51 -10.98
C GLY A 100 12.99 6.09 -10.51
N MET A 101 12.19 5.95 -9.45
CA MET A 101 11.77 4.65 -8.91
C MET A 101 10.54 4.12 -9.64
N GLY A 102 10.57 2.83 -10.04
CA GLY A 102 9.49 2.22 -10.82
C GLY A 102 9.56 2.58 -12.29
N GLY A 103 8.41 2.64 -12.97
CA GLY A 103 8.30 2.98 -14.38
C GLY A 103 6.88 3.40 -14.73
N ILE A 104 6.71 4.20 -15.78
CA ILE A 104 5.40 4.71 -16.19
C ILE A 104 4.50 3.58 -16.73
N THR A 105 5.05 2.65 -17.52
CA THR A 105 4.29 1.52 -18.05
C THR A 105 3.91 0.53 -16.96
N SER A 106 4.80 0.32 -15.99
CA SER A 106 4.59 -0.58 -14.85
C SER A 106 3.86 0.08 -13.67
N LEU A 107 3.59 1.40 -13.73
CA LEU A 107 2.90 2.13 -12.65
C LEU A 107 1.55 1.50 -12.30
N GLY A 108 0.76 1.13 -13.31
CA GLY A 108 -0.51 0.43 -13.08
C GLY A 108 -0.35 -0.87 -12.28
N ALA A 109 0.66 -1.68 -12.60
CA ALA A 109 0.96 -2.92 -11.86
C ALA A 109 1.41 -2.64 -10.41
N ASN A 110 2.23 -1.61 -10.20
CA ASN A 110 2.65 -1.17 -8.88
C ASN A 110 1.45 -0.70 -8.03
N VAL A 111 0.52 0.05 -8.63
CA VAL A 111 -0.72 0.47 -7.95
C VAL A 111 -1.65 -0.72 -7.70
N VAL A 112 -1.77 -1.67 -8.62
CA VAL A 112 -2.56 -2.89 -8.39
C VAL A 112 -2.03 -3.66 -7.20
N THR A 113 -0.72 -3.90 -7.10
CA THR A 113 -0.14 -4.68 -5.99
C THR A 113 -0.14 -3.90 -4.68
N MET A 114 0.56 -2.78 -4.64
CA MET A 114 0.80 -2.01 -3.41
C MET A 114 -0.29 -0.99 -3.09
N GLY A 115 -1.09 -0.58 -4.07
CA GLY A 115 -2.26 0.27 -3.88
C GLY A 115 -3.50 -0.58 -3.61
N ILE A 116 -4.01 -1.31 -4.62
CA ILE A 116 -5.31 -1.98 -4.55
C ILE A 116 -5.25 -3.20 -3.64
N VAL A 117 -4.44 -4.21 -3.97
CA VAL A 117 -4.41 -5.47 -3.21
C VAL A 117 -4.00 -5.22 -1.77
N MET A 118 -2.92 -4.45 -1.54
CA MET A 118 -2.47 -4.12 -0.19
C MET A 118 -3.56 -3.38 0.59
N SER A 119 -4.18 -2.34 0.02
CA SER A 119 -5.17 -1.55 0.73
C SER A 119 -6.42 -2.35 1.12
N PHE A 120 -6.99 -3.09 0.19
CA PHE A 120 -8.18 -3.87 0.51
C PHE A 120 -7.87 -5.01 1.47
N SER A 121 -6.76 -5.72 1.32
CA SER A 121 -6.35 -6.77 2.26
C SER A 121 -6.08 -6.21 3.65
N THR A 122 -5.34 -5.09 3.76
CA THR A 122 -5.13 -4.41 5.03
C THR A 122 -6.45 -4.09 5.72
N TYR A 123 -7.39 -3.48 4.99
CA TYR A 123 -8.68 -3.10 5.53
C TYR A 123 -9.47 -4.30 6.04
N TYR A 124 -9.58 -5.38 5.25
CA TYR A 124 -10.35 -6.56 5.64
C TYR A 124 -9.74 -7.28 6.84
N PHE A 125 -8.43 -7.49 6.88
CA PHE A 125 -7.78 -8.15 8.01
C PHE A 125 -7.79 -7.29 9.27
N TYR A 126 -7.60 -5.97 9.14
CA TYR A 126 -7.77 -5.04 10.25
C TYR A 126 -9.17 -5.12 10.84
N ARG A 127 -10.21 -5.06 10.00
CA ARG A 127 -11.62 -5.12 10.45
C ARG A 127 -11.98 -6.49 11.04
N PHE A 128 -11.49 -7.57 10.45
CA PHE A 128 -11.75 -8.93 10.92
C PHE A 128 -11.22 -9.19 12.32
N THR A 129 -10.10 -8.58 12.69
CA THR A 129 -9.46 -8.76 14.01
C THR A 129 -9.73 -7.59 14.98
N ALA A 130 -10.47 -6.57 14.56
CA ALA A 130 -10.72 -5.35 15.35
C ALA A 130 -11.47 -5.60 16.68
N GLU A 131 -12.29 -6.67 16.75
CA GLU A 131 -13.03 -7.03 17.96
C GLU A 131 -12.16 -7.76 19.00
N LEU A 132 -10.99 -8.26 18.61
CA LEU A 132 -10.10 -9.03 19.48
C LEU A 132 -9.18 -8.11 20.29
N ASP A 133 -8.39 -7.30 19.61
CA ASP A 133 -7.42 -6.36 20.21
C ASP A 133 -6.95 -5.35 19.16
N ASP A 134 -6.84 -4.08 19.56
CA ASP A 134 -6.44 -2.98 18.65
C ASP A 134 -5.03 -3.17 18.06
N ARG A 135 -4.09 -3.68 18.86
CA ARG A 135 -2.70 -3.89 18.39
C ARG A 135 -2.62 -5.08 17.45
N LEU A 136 -3.35 -6.14 17.78
CA LEU A 136 -3.46 -7.31 16.92
C LEU A 136 -4.08 -6.95 15.58
N SER A 137 -5.11 -6.11 15.56
CA SER A 137 -5.77 -5.69 14.32
C SER A 137 -4.87 -4.81 13.45
N ILE A 138 -4.12 -3.88 14.04
CA ILE A 138 -3.12 -3.07 13.32
C ILE A 138 -2.03 -3.96 12.72
N PHE A 139 -1.50 -4.89 13.52
CA PHE A 139 -0.45 -5.81 13.06
C PHE A 139 -0.96 -6.72 11.94
N SER A 140 -2.07 -7.41 12.17
CA SER A 140 -2.62 -8.37 11.20
C SER A 140 -3.00 -7.70 9.89
N GLY A 141 -3.64 -6.52 9.95
CA GLY A 141 -3.96 -5.73 8.76
C GLY A 141 -2.71 -5.36 7.96
N THR A 142 -1.69 -4.81 8.63
CA THR A 142 -0.41 -4.43 8.00
C THR A 142 0.30 -5.64 7.39
N PHE A 143 0.51 -6.68 8.20
CA PHE A 143 1.22 -7.89 7.79
C PHE A 143 0.55 -8.58 6.62
N MET A 144 -0.76 -8.86 6.74
CA MET A 144 -1.51 -9.53 5.68
C MET A 144 -1.65 -8.68 4.42
N GLY A 145 -1.76 -7.35 4.56
CA GLY A 145 -1.73 -6.42 3.43
C GLY A 145 -0.45 -6.57 2.60
N ILE A 146 0.71 -6.60 3.25
CA ILE A 146 2.02 -6.77 2.60
C ILE A 146 2.15 -8.17 1.99
N ILE A 147 1.72 -9.22 2.68
CA ILE A 147 1.78 -10.60 2.16
C ILE A 147 0.90 -10.77 0.93
N MET A 148 -0.34 -10.27 0.96
CA MET A 148 -1.24 -10.37 -0.19
C MET A 148 -0.74 -9.55 -1.39
N ALA A 149 -0.14 -8.39 -1.14
CA ALA A 149 0.53 -7.61 -2.20
C ALA A 149 1.73 -8.38 -2.79
N THR A 150 2.50 -9.08 -1.97
CA THR A 150 3.61 -9.93 -2.42
C THR A 150 3.12 -11.07 -3.28
N ILE A 151 2.04 -11.76 -2.87
CA ILE A 151 1.41 -12.82 -3.67
C ILE A 151 0.93 -12.27 -5.01
N ALA A 152 0.26 -11.12 -5.02
CA ALA A 152 -0.16 -10.48 -6.25
C ALA A 152 1.02 -10.12 -7.16
N GLN A 153 2.12 -9.66 -6.60
CA GLN A 153 3.36 -9.39 -7.37
C GLN A 153 3.96 -10.66 -7.97
N VAL A 154 4.00 -11.76 -7.21
CA VAL A 154 4.43 -13.06 -7.71
C VAL A 154 3.57 -13.50 -8.91
N VAL A 155 2.25 -13.38 -8.80
CA VAL A 155 1.32 -13.72 -9.91
C VAL A 155 1.59 -12.84 -11.14
N ILE A 156 1.76 -11.53 -10.96
CA ILE A 156 2.07 -10.61 -12.07
C ILE A 156 3.35 -11.00 -12.79
N LEU A 157 4.42 -11.30 -12.04
CA LEU A 157 5.72 -11.68 -12.60
C LEU A 157 5.72 -13.05 -13.27
N LEU A 158 4.92 -14.00 -12.76
CA LEU A 158 4.70 -15.29 -13.39
C LEU A 158 4.00 -15.15 -14.74
N ILE A 159 2.92 -14.38 -14.79
CA ILE A 159 2.19 -14.13 -16.05
C ILE A 159 3.08 -13.41 -17.07
N ALA A 160 3.97 -12.52 -16.60
CA ALA A 160 4.94 -11.83 -17.44
C ALA A 160 6.10 -12.74 -17.91
N GLY A 161 6.26 -13.94 -17.34
CA GLY A 161 7.35 -14.85 -17.68
C GLY A 161 8.74 -14.38 -17.22
N VAL A 162 8.79 -13.49 -16.20
CA VAL A 162 10.04 -12.87 -15.72
C VAL A 162 10.92 -13.87 -14.98
N ALA A 163 10.32 -14.75 -14.17
CA ALA A 163 11.05 -15.77 -13.40
C ALA A 163 10.13 -16.96 -13.07
N THR A 164 10.73 -18.06 -12.64
CA THR A 164 9.99 -19.25 -12.19
C THR A 164 9.35 -19.01 -10.82
N LEU A 165 8.30 -19.78 -10.52
CA LEU A 165 7.63 -19.73 -9.21
C LEU A 165 8.60 -19.97 -8.06
N GLU A 166 9.52 -20.93 -8.20
CA GLU A 166 10.50 -21.26 -7.18
C GLU A 166 11.42 -20.08 -6.86
N VAL A 167 11.93 -19.39 -7.88
CA VAL A 167 12.77 -18.19 -7.71
C VAL A 167 11.99 -17.07 -7.03
N LEU A 168 10.76 -16.80 -7.47
CA LEU A 168 9.94 -15.74 -6.89
C LEU A 168 9.57 -16.03 -5.43
N LEU A 169 9.21 -17.26 -5.11
CA LEU A 169 8.88 -17.65 -3.73
C LEU A 169 10.10 -17.62 -2.81
N SER A 170 11.25 -18.10 -3.27
CA SER A 170 12.47 -18.13 -2.45
C SER A 170 13.11 -16.76 -2.22
N THR A 171 12.87 -15.79 -3.11
CA THR A 171 13.45 -14.44 -3.02
C THR A 171 12.49 -13.42 -2.42
N LEU A 172 11.27 -13.30 -2.96
CA LEU A 172 10.34 -12.23 -2.55
C LEU A 172 9.67 -12.54 -1.21
N VAL A 173 9.23 -13.80 -1.01
CA VAL A 173 8.41 -14.12 0.17
C VAL A 173 9.17 -13.94 1.48
N PRO A 174 10.39 -14.50 1.68
CA PRO A 174 11.13 -14.32 2.94
C PRO A 174 11.43 -12.86 3.24
N PHE A 175 11.79 -12.08 2.20
CA PHE A 175 12.09 -10.67 2.33
C PHE A 175 10.84 -9.87 2.78
N TYR A 176 9.69 -10.08 2.13
CA TYR A 176 8.47 -9.33 2.48
C TYR A 176 7.75 -9.86 3.72
N LEU A 177 7.96 -11.10 4.13
CA LEU A 177 7.61 -11.58 5.47
C LEU A 177 8.32 -10.76 6.54
N PHE A 178 9.63 -10.58 6.39
CA PHE A 178 10.42 -9.76 7.31
C PHE A 178 9.95 -8.30 7.32
N VAL A 179 9.77 -7.69 6.14
CA VAL A 179 9.25 -6.31 6.03
C VAL A 179 7.88 -6.18 6.68
N GLY A 180 6.98 -7.14 6.44
CA GLY A 180 5.64 -7.16 7.02
C GLY A 180 5.64 -7.19 8.54
N VAL A 181 6.55 -7.96 9.17
CA VAL A 181 6.70 -7.98 10.63
C VAL A 181 7.23 -6.63 11.12
N VAL A 182 8.29 -6.10 10.51
CA VAL A 182 8.89 -4.82 10.91
C VAL A 182 7.88 -3.68 10.79
N GLU A 183 7.23 -3.56 9.63
CA GLU A 183 6.24 -2.49 9.41
C GLU A 183 4.99 -2.67 10.27
N GLY A 184 4.55 -3.90 10.52
CA GLY A 184 3.45 -4.20 11.43
C GLY A 184 3.72 -3.70 12.86
N ILE A 185 4.93 -3.93 13.37
CA ILE A 185 5.36 -3.43 14.68
C ILE A 185 5.42 -1.89 14.69
N ILE A 186 6.03 -1.28 13.66
CA ILE A 186 6.13 0.17 13.55
C ILE A 186 4.72 0.80 13.53
N ASN A 187 3.79 0.23 12.76
CA ASN A 187 2.43 0.73 12.66
C ASN A 187 1.65 0.63 13.98
N ILE A 188 1.89 -0.42 14.80
CA ILE A 188 1.31 -0.49 16.16
C ILE A 188 1.71 0.75 16.96
N PHE A 189 3.01 1.11 16.98
CA PHE A 189 3.48 2.26 17.74
C PHE A 189 2.92 3.58 17.20
N ILE A 190 2.99 3.80 15.88
CA ILE A 190 2.53 5.04 15.26
C ILE A 190 1.02 5.23 15.47
N ILE A 191 0.21 4.22 15.16
CA ILE A 191 -1.26 4.33 15.24
C ILE A 191 -1.71 4.43 16.68
N SER A 192 -1.14 3.63 17.62
CA SER A 192 -1.46 3.74 19.02
C SER A 192 -1.11 5.10 19.62
N PHE A 193 -0.02 5.73 19.14
CA PHE A 193 0.35 7.08 19.55
C PHE A 193 -0.61 8.13 18.96
N LEU A 194 -0.96 8.02 17.68
CA LEU A 194 -1.92 8.91 17.02
C LEU A 194 -3.30 8.86 17.68
N PHE A 195 -3.77 7.67 18.05
CA PHE A 195 -5.06 7.51 18.74
C PHE A 195 -5.09 8.15 20.12
N LYS A 196 -3.93 8.18 20.82
CA LYS A 196 -3.81 8.90 22.12
C LYS A 196 -3.82 10.42 21.93
N LEU A 197 -3.19 10.94 20.87
CA LEU A 197 -3.11 12.38 20.60
C LEU A 197 -4.39 12.95 20.01
N LYS A 198 -5.06 12.17 19.16
CA LYS A 198 -6.28 12.57 18.43
C LYS A 198 -7.30 11.42 18.45
N PRO A 199 -8.09 11.29 19.53
CA PRO A 199 -9.13 10.26 19.63
C PRO A 199 -10.16 10.29 18.49
N GLU A 200 -10.38 11.47 17.90
CA GLU A 200 -11.26 11.67 16.73
C GLU A 200 -10.83 10.84 15.50
N MET A 201 -9.53 10.52 15.36
CA MET A 201 -9.03 9.68 14.27
C MET A 201 -9.46 8.23 14.41
N VAL A 202 -9.78 7.77 15.63
CA VAL A 202 -10.32 6.42 15.87
C VAL A 202 -11.70 6.26 15.24
N GLU A 203 -12.53 7.30 15.31
CA GLU A 203 -13.85 7.29 14.69
C GLU A 203 -13.77 7.26 13.17
N ILE A 204 -12.83 8.02 12.58
CA ILE A 204 -12.57 7.99 11.14
C ILE A 204 -12.10 6.61 10.70
N ALA A 205 -11.18 5.99 11.47
CA ALA A 205 -10.70 4.63 11.20
C ALA A 205 -11.83 3.57 11.28
N LYS A 206 -12.84 3.77 12.15
CA LYS A 206 -13.99 2.86 12.27
C LYS A 206 -15.00 3.01 11.13
N VAL A 207 -15.15 4.21 10.59
CA VAL A 207 -16.13 4.51 9.54
C VAL A 207 -15.57 4.23 8.13
N GLY A 208 -14.28 4.38 7.93
CA GLY A 208 -13.47 4.09 6.71
C GLY A 208 -14.16 4.34 5.36
N LEU A 209 -13.60 5.19 4.53
CA LEU A 209 -14.02 5.37 3.13
C LEU A 209 -13.64 4.20 2.24
#